data_2aa5b5518bc1456c70f8c05e7480c58c
#
_entry.id   2aa5b5518bc1456c70f8c05e7480c58c
#
_cell.length_a   1.000
_cell.length_b   1.000
_cell.length_c   1.000
_cell.angle_alpha   90.00
_cell.angle_beta   90.00
_cell.angle_gamma   90.00
#
_symmetry.space_group_name_H-M   'P 1'
#
loop_
_entity.id
_entity.type
_entity.pdbx_description
1 polymer ?
#
loop_
_entity_poly.entity_id
_entity_poly.type
_entity_poly.pdbx_seq_one_letter_code
_entity_poly.pdbx_strand_id
1 'polypeptide(L)'
;MITQKTIPPRAWIEMGFLALLWGASFVAVRVALDEIGPLTSVAHRVFWAMLVLWAAVATMRLPLPRDPRIWAAFLLMGLLNNVIPFSLMAWGQLHIPSGLTSILNAATAIFGVLAAAIFLADERITPRKAIGVCLGFAGVSTAIGLENLTNFDLGSLAQLAVLGGAMSYAMAGVCARKLLPGQPPQLAAAGMLTGATLVMLPAAWIVEGPLTLDLAPATLVAIAYYALAATALAYLLYYRVLGMAGSSNLMLVTLLVAPVAILLGAWLRDETLRPAAYGGFALLALGLLVLDGRIWRLVKHWGSQGKRST
;
A
#
# COMPACT_ATOMS: atom_id res chain seq x y z
N MET A 1 -27.25 8.94 11.75
CA MET A 1 -25.79 9.16 11.93
C MET A 1 -25.04 8.15 11.07
N ILE A 2 -24.21 8.59 10.13
CA ILE A 2 -23.39 7.70 9.32
C ILE A 2 -22.28 7.18 10.24
N THR A 3 -22.36 5.90 10.63
CA THR A 3 -21.34 5.28 11.49
C THR A 3 -20.08 4.98 10.67
N GLN A 4 -19.01 5.66 11.04
CA GLN A 4 -17.70 5.39 10.46
C GLN A 4 -17.27 3.95 10.76
N LYS A 5 -16.78 3.22 9.73
CA LYS A 5 -16.31 1.84 9.92
C LYS A 5 -15.14 1.80 10.90
N THR A 6 -15.25 0.95 11.92
CA THR A 6 -14.13 0.58 12.80
C THR A 6 -13.34 -0.55 12.16
N ILE A 7 -12.05 -0.66 12.49
CA ILE A 7 -11.22 -1.75 11.99
C ILE A 7 -11.48 -3.00 12.83
N PRO A 8 -12.10 -4.06 12.29
CA PRO A 8 -12.30 -5.30 13.04
C PRO A 8 -10.96 -6.04 13.27
N PRO A 9 -10.85 -6.92 14.27
CA PRO A 9 -9.60 -7.65 14.57
C PRO A 9 -9.04 -8.40 13.37
N ARG A 10 -9.92 -9.02 12.58
CA ARG A 10 -9.55 -9.73 11.35
C ARG A 10 -8.89 -8.80 10.32
N ALA A 11 -9.40 -7.58 10.16
CA ALA A 11 -8.79 -6.61 9.24
C ALA A 11 -7.39 -6.18 9.71
N TRP A 12 -7.15 -6.05 11.01
CA TRP A 12 -5.81 -5.79 11.56
C TRP A 12 -4.83 -6.92 11.23
N ILE A 13 -5.25 -8.19 11.37
CA ILE A 13 -4.43 -9.35 11.02
C ILE A 13 -4.11 -9.34 9.52
N GLU A 14 -5.12 -9.14 8.66
CA GLU A 14 -4.93 -9.10 7.21
C GLU A 14 -4.08 -7.90 6.77
N MET A 15 -4.20 -6.74 7.44
CA MET A 15 -3.30 -5.59 7.23
C MET A 15 -1.87 -5.88 7.66
N GLY A 16 -1.66 -6.63 8.74
CA GLY A 16 -0.33 -7.09 9.16
C GLY A 16 0.32 -7.98 8.11
N PHE A 17 -0.40 -8.97 7.58
CA PHE A 17 0.10 -9.80 6.48
C PHE A 17 0.38 -8.97 5.22
N LEU A 18 -0.51 -8.04 4.87
CA LEU A 18 -0.33 -7.15 3.73
C LEU A 18 0.93 -6.28 3.89
N ALA A 19 1.17 -5.77 5.10
CA ALA A 19 2.36 -5.00 5.42
C ALA A 19 3.64 -5.84 5.30
N LEU A 20 3.62 -7.12 5.73
CA LEU A 20 4.73 -8.04 5.55
C LEU A 20 5.04 -8.27 4.06
N LEU A 21 4.02 -8.56 3.26
CA LEU A 21 4.18 -8.81 1.83
C LEU A 21 4.74 -7.58 1.10
N TRP A 22 4.21 -6.40 1.41
CA TRP A 22 4.64 -5.17 0.75
C TRP A 22 5.97 -4.64 1.29
N GLY A 23 6.24 -4.77 2.59
CA GLY A 23 7.51 -4.37 3.18
C GLY A 23 8.70 -5.11 2.58
N ALA A 24 8.59 -6.43 2.43
CA ALA A 24 9.63 -7.23 1.80
C ALA A 24 9.76 -6.98 0.28
N SER A 25 8.69 -6.48 -0.38
CA SER A 25 8.75 -6.23 -1.83
C SER A 25 9.70 -5.09 -2.22
N PHE A 26 10.01 -4.16 -1.31
CA PHE A 26 10.99 -3.10 -1.59
C PHE A 26 12.38 -3.67 -1.88
N VAL A 27 12.80 -4.68 -1.11
CA VAL A 27 14.07 -5.39 -1.33
C VAL A 27 14.04 -6.14 -2.65
N ALA A 28 12.96 -6.88 -2.93
CA ALA A 28 12.83 -7.64 -4.17
C ALA A 28 12.82 -6.74 -5.42
N VAL A 29 12.12 -5.59 -5.37
CA VAL A 29 12.13 -4.61 -6.47
C VAL A 29 13.54 -4.07 -6.67
N ARG A 30 14.27 -3.74 -5.58
CA ARG A 30 15.65 -3.24 -5.69
C ARG A 30 16.58 -4.26 -6.39
N VAL A 31 16.48 -5.55 -6.03
CA VAL A 31 17.25 -6.62 -6.69
C VAL A 31 16.93 -6.69 -8.19
N ALA A 32 15.66 -6.57 -8.56
CA ALA A 32 15.29 -6.61 -9.98
C ALA A 32 15.80 -5.37 -10.75
N LEU A 33 15.77 -4.18 -10.13
CA LEU A 33 16.25 -2.93 -10.75
C LEU A 33 17.76 -2.87 -10.98
N ASP A 34 18.54 -3.81 -10.44
CA ASP A 34 19.96 -3.93 -10.74
C ASP A 34 20.21 -4.58 -12.13
N GLU A 35 19.20 -5.24 -12.73
CA GLU A 35 19.33 -5.95 -14.01
C GLU A 35 18.31 -5.49 -15.05
N ILE A 36 17.09 -5.11 -14.65
CA ILE A 36 16.02 -4.69 -15.56
C ILE A 36 15.54 -3.27 -15.25
N GLY A 37 15.02 -2.60 -16.28
CA GLY A 37 14.47 -1.26 -16.12
C GLY A 37 13.19 -1.20 -15.26
N PRO A 38 12.84 0.01 -14.74
CA PRO A 38 11.67 0.17 -13.87
C PRO A 38 10.35 -0.20 -14.54
N LEU A 39 10.15 0.12 -15.83
CA LEU A 39 8.91 -0.23 -16.53
C LEU A 39 8.82 -1.74 -16.78
N THR A 40 9.93 -2.39 -17.14
CA THR A 40 10.04 -3.84 -17.30
C THR A 40 9.75 -4.56 -15.97
N SER A 41 10.30 -4.06 -14.85
CA SER A 41 10.01 -4.59 -13.52
C SER A 41 8.52 -4.52 -13.19
N VAL A 42 7.88 -3.37 -13.45
CA VAL A 42 6.43 -3.21 -13.24
C VAL A 42 5.62 -4.09 -14.20
N ALA A 43 6.02 -4.20 -15.47
CA ALA A 43 5.35 -5.06 -16.45
C ALA A 43 5.36 -6.53 -16.02
N HIS A 44 6.51 -7.08 -15.61
CA HIS A 44 6.59 -8.41 -15.02
C HIS A 44 5.68 -8.56 -13.80
N ARG A 45 5.70 -7.57 -12.90
CA ARG A 45 4.90 -7.59 -11.68
C ARG A 45 3.41 -7.74 -11.98
N VAL A 46 2.86 -6.91 -12.84
CA VAL A 46 1.42 -6.90 -13.13
C VAL A 46 1.00 -8.06 -14.02
N PHE A 47 1.83 -8.46 -15.00
CA PHE A 47 1.54 -9.53 -15.94
C PHE A 47 1.44 -10.90 -15.27
N TRP A 48 2.45 -11.31 -14.52
CA TRP A 48 2.43 -12.61 -13.83
C TRP A 48 1.36 -12.69 -12.75
N ALA A 49 1.16 -11.60 -11.99
CA ALA A 49 0.10 -11.54 -11.01
C ALA A 49 -1.29 -11.61 -11.66
N MET A 50 -1.49 -10.97 -12.80
CA MET A 50 -2.73 -11.05 -13.57
C MET A 50 -3.05 -12.49 -13.96
N LEU A 51 -2.08 -13.23 -14.51
CA LEU A 51 -2.27 -14.63 -14.94
C LEU A 51 -2.72 -15.51 -13.76
N VAL A 52 -2.05 -15.38 -12.62
CA VAL A 52 -2.39 -16.15 -11.41
C VAL A 52 -3.79 -15.83 -10.90
N LEU A 53 -4.17 -14.56 -10.89
CA LEU A 53 -5.51 -14.16 -10.43
C LEU A 53 -6.60 -14.58 -11.41
N TRP A 54 -6.35 -14.56 -12.73
CA TRP A 54 -7.29 -15.13 -13.71
C TRP A 54 -7.43 -16.64 -13.57
N ALA A 55 -6.34 -17.36 -13.29
CA ALA A 55 -6.42 -18.79 -12.97
C ALA A 55 -7.29 -19.02 -11.71
N ALA A 56 -7.17 -18.20 -10.68
CA ALA A 56 -8.04 -18.26 -9.50
C ALA A 56 -9.51 -17.96 -9.84
N VAL A 57 -9.78 -16.92 -10.64
CA VAL A 57 -11.15 -16.60 -11.12
C VAL A 57 -11.76 -17.78 -11.89
N ALA A 58 -10.98 -18.38 -12.79
CA ALA A 58 -11.41 -19.51 -13.60
C ALA A 58 -11.71 -20.77 -12.76
N THR A 59 -10.80 -21.12 -11.84
CA THR A 59 -10.98 -22.29 -10.95
C THR A 59 -12.15 -22.12 -9.99
N MET A 60 -12.38 -20.89 -9.52
CA MET A 60 -13.54 -20.57 -8.68
C MET A 60 -14.83 -20.35 -9.47
N ARG A 61 -14.77 -20.41 -10.80
CA ARG A 61 -15.91 -20.19 -11.73
C ARG A 61 -16.67 -18.90 -11.44
N LEU A 62 -15.94 -17.82 -11.12
CA LEU A 62 -16.58 -16.54 -10.82
C LEU A 62 -17.21 -15.94 -12.08
N PRO A 63 -18.46 -15.42 -12.01
CA PRO A 63 -19.11 -14.82 -13.15
C PRO A 63 -18.39 -13.54 -13.57
N LEU A 64 -18.11 -13.42 -14.88
CA LEU A 64 -17.49 -12.23 -15.43
C LEU A 64 -18.52 -11.09 -15.59
N PRO A 65 -18.16 -9.85 -15.25
CA PRO A 65 -19.05 -8.72 -15.40
C PRO A 65 -19.31 -8.45 -16.89
N ARG A 66 -20.59 -8.25 -17.23
CA ARG A 66 -21.02 -7.91 -18.59
C ARG A 66 -21.11 -6.40 -18.80
N ASP A 67 -21.16 -5.63 -17.72
CA ASP A 67 -21.24 -4.16 -17.78
C ASP A 67 -19.86 -3.59 -18.18
N PRO A 68 -19.75 -2.85 -19.32
CA PRO A 68 -18.53 -2.23 -19.75
C PRO A 68 -18.01 -1.16 -18.75
N ARG A 69 -18.87 -0.60 -17.92
CA ARG A 69 -18.48 0.35 -16.87
C ARG A 69 -17.57 -0.30 -15.83
N ILE A 70 -17.78 -1.58 -15.53
CA ILE A 70 -16.91 -2.32 -14.59
C ILE A 70 -15.53 -2.54 -15.21
N TRP A 71 -15.44 -2.82 -16.51
CA TRP A 71 -14.16 -2.94 -17.22
C TRP A 71 -13.41 -1.62 -17.30
N ALA A 72 -14.14 -0.50 -17.52
CA ALA A 72 -13.56 0.84 -17.43
C ALA A 72 -13.05 1.15 -16.00
N ALA A 73 -13.79 0.72 -14.98
CA ALA A 73 -13.34 0.83 -13.58
C ALA A 73 -12.10 -0.02 -13.30
N PHE A 74 -11.99 -1.22 -13.85
CA PHE A 74 -10.79 -2.06 -13.76
C PHE A 74 -9.59 -1.37 -14.41
N LEU A 75 -9.75 -0.79 -15.61
CA LEU A 75 -8.68 -0.04 -16.27
C LEU A 75 -8.24 1.16 -15.43
N LEU A 76 -9.19 1.98 -14.94
CA LEU A 76 -8.89 3.12 -14.07
C LEU A 76 -8.16 2.68 -12.80
N MET A 77 -8.60 1.59 -12.18
CA MET A 77 -7.93 1.01 -11.01
C MET A 77 -6.53 0.50 -11.35
N GLY A 78 -6.34 -0.11 -12.53
CA GLY A 78 -5.05 -0.52 -13.04
C GLY A 78 -4.08 0.66 -13.15
N LEU A 79 -4.54 1.78 -13.67
CA LEU A 79 -3.76 3.02 -13.75
C LEU A 79 -3.43 3.58 -12.36
N LEU A 80 -4.45 3.80 -11.52
CA LEU A 80 -4.29 4.49 -10.24
C LEU A 80 -3.57 3.65 -9.18
N ASN A 81 -3.74 2.34 -9.19
CA ASN A 81 -3.21 1.46 -8.15
C ASN A 81 -1.96 0.66 -8.56
N ASN A 82 -1.58 0.70 -9.83
CA ASN A 82 -0.43 -0.05 -10.32
C ASN A 82 0.44 0.78 -11.27
N VAL A 83 -0.05 1.19 -12.44
CA VAL A 83 0.77 1.83 -13.47
C VAL A 83 1.44 3.08 -12.92
N ILE A 84 0.65 4.06 -12.48
CA ILE A 84 1.16 5.34 -11.99
C ILE A 84 2.05 5.15 -10.75
N PRO A 85 1.57 4.57 -9.64
CA PRO A 85 2.37 4.55 -8.43
C PRO A 85 3.60 3.64 -8.54
N PHE A 86 3.50 2.47 -9.17
CA PHE A 86 4.66 1.58 -9.29
C PHE A 86 5.75 2.19 -10.17
N SER A 87 5.38 2.79 -11.31
CA SER A 87 6.36 3.43 -12.21
C SER A 87 7.01 4.64 -11.56
N LEU A 88 6.21 5.52 -10.92
CA LEU A 88 6.75 6.70 -10.25
C LEU A 88 7.64 6.34 -9.06
N MET A 89 7.27 5.33 -8.28
CA MET A 89 8.07 4.87 -7.15
C MET A 89 9.34 4.15 -7.58
N ALA A 90 9.26 3.26 -8.59
CA ALA A 90 10.43 2.59 -9.14
C ALA A 90 11.43 3.59 -9.72
N TRP A 91 10.94 4.55 -10.50
CA TRP A 91 11.78 5.63 -11.01
C TRP A 91 12.36 6.50 -9.89
N GLY A 92 11.56 6.89 -8.90
CA GLY A 92 12.02 7.66 -7.74
C GLY A 92 13.15 6.96 -6.99
N GLN A 93 13.06 5.65 -6.79
CA GLN A 93 14.07 4.84 -6.11
C GLN A 93 15.43 4.80 -6.82
N LEU A 94 15.50 5.17 -8.10
CA LEU A 94 16.76 5.33 -8.81
C LEU A 94 17.48 6.64 -8.46
N HIS A 95 16.75 7.64 -7.95
CA HIS A 95 17.25 9.02 -7.79
C HIS A 95 17.33 9.49 -6.34
N ILE A 96 16.58 8.84 -5.42
CA ILE A 96 16.58 9.22 -4.00
C ILE A 96 16.80 7.99 -3.10
N PRO A 97 17.32 8.19 -1.86
CA PRO A 97 17.54 7.11 -0.92
C PRO A 97 16.25 6.35 -0.58
N SER A 98 16.37 5.03 -0.40
CA SER A 98 15.22 4.15 -0.06
C SER A 98 14.51 4.58 1.23
N GLY A 99 15.25 5.11 2.22
CA GLY A 99 14.67 5.65 3.45
C GLY A 99 13.72 6.81 3.16
N LEU A 100 14.14 7.80 2.35
CA LEU A 100 13.28 8.93 1.98
C LEU A 100 12.08 8.46 1.14
N THR A 101 12.29 7.54 0.19
CA THR A 101 11.20 6.93 -0.60
C THR A 101 10.15 6.30 0.32
N SER A 102 10.57 5.57 1.35
CA SER A 102 9.66 4.92 2.30
C SER A 102 8.87 5.92 3.14
N ILE A 103 9.51 7.03 3.59
CA ILE A 103 8.82 8.11 4.30
C ILE A 103 7.76 8.75 3.39
N LEU A 104 8.14 9.10 2.17
CA LEU A 104 7.23 9.73 1.20
C LEU A 104 6.08 8.79 0.83
N ASN A 105 6.34 7.49 0.68
CA ASN A 105 5.29 6.50 0.46
C ASN A 105 4.32 6.40 1.66
N ALA A 106 4.80 6.53 2.90
CA ALA A 106 3.96 6.53 4.09
C ALA A 106 2.97 7.73 4.13
N ALA A 107 3.24 8.81 3.37
CA ALA A 107 2.29 9.90 3.18
C ALA A 107 0.98 9.45 2.51
N THR A 108 0.93 8.26 1.89
CA THR A 108 -0.31 7.63 1.39
C THR A 108 -1.39 7.55 2.47
N ALA A 109 -1.02 7.32 3.74
CA ALA A 109 -1.97 7.29 4.84
C ALA A 109 -2.63 8.66 5.06
N ILE A 110 -1.86 9.75 4.96
CA ILE A 110 -2.35 11.12 5.08
C ILE A 110 -3.28 11.42 3.90
N PHE A 111 -2.79 11.21 2.67
CA PHE A 111 -3.57 11.43 1.46
C PHE A 111 -4.84 10.58 1.41
N GLY A 112 -4.77 9.33 1.91
CA GLY A 112 -5.91 8.42 1.99
C GLY A 112 -7.02 8.91 2.90
N VAL A 113 -6.66 9.45 4.07
CA VAL A 113 -7.64 10.06 4.99
C VAL A 113 -8.27 11.31 4.39
N LEU A 114 -7.46 12.17 3.76
CA LEU A 114 -7.93 13.38 3.09
C LEU A 114 -8.84 13.05 1.90
N ALA A 115 -8.39 12.19 0.99
CA ALA A 115 -9.17 11.79 -0.17
C ALA A 115 -10.50 11.12 0.22
N ALA A 116 -10.46 10.21 1.20
CA ALA A 116 -11.68 9.57 1.69
C ALA A 116 -12.66 10.59 2.29
N ALA A 117 -12.18 11.55 3.07
CA ALA A 117 -13.02 12.59 3.67
C ALA A 117 -13.66 13.53 2.64
N ILE A 118 -12.97 13.81 1.55
CA ILE A 118 -13.46 14.66 0.47
C ILE A 118 -14.48 13.90 -0.40
N PHE A 119 -14.15 12.65 -0.76
CA PHE A 119 -14.90 11.93 -1.80
C PHE A 119 -15.90 10.90 -1.26
N LEU A 120 -15.84 10.52 0.04
CA LEU A 120 -16.72 9.51 0.64
C LEU A 120 -17.51 10.12 1.79
N ALA A 121 -18.84 10.14 1.67
CA ALA A 121 -19.73 10.79 2.64
C ALA A 121 -19.67 10.16 4.05
N ASP A 122 -19.32 8.87 4.16
CA ASP A 122 -19.26 8.10 5.40
C ASP A 122 -17.83 8.01 5.99
N GLU A 123 -16.82 8.61 5.34
CA GLU A 123 -15.44 8.63 5.84
C GLU A 123 -14.96 10.06 6.12
N ARG A 124 -15.33 10.58 7.30
CA ARG A 124 -14.95 11.94 7.72
C ARG A 124 -13.64 11.95 8.52
N ILE A 125 -12.92 13.07 8.46
CA ILE A 125 -11.79 13.32 9.35
C ILE A 125 -12.33 13.54 10.76
N THR A 126 -11.88 12.72 11.69
CA THR A 126 -12.10 12.94 13.12
C THR A 126 -10.78 13.36 13.77
N PRO A 127 -10.79 14.14 14.87
CA PRO A 127 -9.55 14.50 15.58
C PRO A 127 -8.68 13.27 15.90
N ARG A 128 -9.34 12.17 16.28
CA ARG A 128 -8.66 10.89 16.53
C ARG A 128 -7.92 10.35 15.28
N LYS A 129 -8.56 10.38 14.09
CA LYS A 129 -7.91 9.97 12.84
C LYS A 129 -6.73 10.88 12.49
N ALA A 130 -6.94 12.20 12.58
CA ALA A 130 -5.89 13.16 12.29
C ALA A 130 -4.67 12.94 13.20
N ILE A 131 -4.87 12.92 14.51
CA ILE A 131 -3.80 12.73 15.50
C ILE A 131 -3.10 11.39 15.27
N GLY A 132 -3.85 10.31 15.10
CA GLY A 132 -3.28 8.97 14.92
C GLY A 132 -2.46 8.83 13.64
N VAL A 133 -2.90 9.42 12.52
CA VAL A 133 -2.14 9.42 11.25
C VAL A 133 -0.89 10.28 11.38
N CYS A 134 -0.96 11.46 11.98
CA CYS A 134 0.21 12.31 12.22
C CYS A 134 1.25 11.62 13.11
N LEU A 135 0.81 11.00 14.21
CA LEU A 135 1.71 10.22 15.09
C LEU A 135 2.33 9.03 14.34
N GLY A 136 1.53 8.31 13.56
CA GLY A 136 2.00 7.19 12.75
C GLY A 136 3.05 7.61 11.74
N PHE A 137 2.79 8.69 11.00
CA PHE A 137 3.73 9.25 10.03
C PHE A 137 5.03 9.75 10.69
N ALA A 138 4.91 10.49 11.81
CA ALA A 138 6.07 10.91 12.59
C ALA A 138 6.87 9.71 13.12
N GLY A 139 6.19 8.64 13.56
CA GLY A 139 6.82 7.40 13.98
C GLY A 139 7.61 6.73 12.86
N VAL A 140 7.04 6.61 11.66
CA VAL A 140 7.72 6.08 10.48
C VAL A 140 8.95 6.94 10.14
N SER A 141 8.79 8.26 10.10
CA SER A 141 9.89 9.19 9.80
C SER A 141 11.04 9.07 10.81
N THR A 142 10.71 8.96 12.11
CA THR A 142 11.70 8.78 13.17
C THR A 142 12.40 7.42 13.06
N ALA A 143 11.66 6.34 12.76
CA ALA A 143 12.22 4.99 12.66
C ALA A 143 13.18 4.83 11.48
N ILE A 144 12.88 5.47 10.34
CA ILE A 144 13.73 5.44 9.15
C ILE A 144 14.95 6.37 9.33
N GLY A 145 14.79 7.42 10.14
CA GLY A 145 15.79 8.44 10.42
C GLY A 145 15.38 9.81 9.92
N LEU A 146 15.30 10.77 10.84
CA LEU A 146 14.93 12.16 10.53
C LEU A 146 15.93 12.83 9.61
N GLU A 147 17.18 12.36 9.57
CA GLU A 147 18.20 12.83 8.64
C GLU A 147 17.80 12.62 7.17
N ASN A 148 16.93 11.65 6.86
CA ASN A 148 16.41 11.51 5.50
C ASN A 148 15.51 12.69 5.09
N LEU A 149 14.89 13.37 6.05
CA LEU A 149 14.07 14.56 5.78
C LEU A 149 14.93 15.81 5.49
N THR A 150 16.21 15.83 5.87
CA THR A 150 17.10 16.94 5.49
C THR A 150 17.35 17.00 4.00
N ASN A 151 17.15 15.88 3.30
CA ASN A 151 17.21 15.80 1.84
C ASN A 151 15.85 16.06 1.17
N PHE A 152 14.83 16.48 1.95
CA PHE A 152 13.52 16.79 1.40
C PHE A 152 13.55 18.10 0.63
N ASP A 153 13.26 18.03 -0.65
CA ASP A 153 13.25 19.17 -1.58
C ASP A 153 12.05 19.07 -2.51
N LEU A 154 11.14 20.03 -2.40
CA LEU A 154 9.98 20.14 -3.29
C LEU A 154 10.35 20.50 -4.74
N GLY A 155 11.56 20.92 -5.01
CA GLY A 155 12.09 21.07 -6.37
C GLY A 155 12.53 19.75 -7.02
N SER A 156 12.70 18.69 -6.22
CA SER A 156 13.10 17.38 -6.71
C SER A 156 11.96 16.64 -7.40
N LEU A 157 12.08 16.44 -8.72
CA LEU A 157 11.10 15.65 -9.48
C LEU A 157 10.96 14.22 -8.95
N ALA A 158 12.03 13.61 -8.45
CA ALA A 158 11.99 12.25 -7.91
C ALA A 158 11.13 12.18 -6.63
N GLN A 159 11.24 13.16 -5.75
CA GLN A 159 10.42 13.23 -4.54
C GLN A 159 8.95 13.51 -4.89
N LEU A 160 8.70 14.43 -5.82
CA LEU A 160 7.34 14.70 -6.33
C LEU A 160 6.73 13.47 -7.02
N ALA A 161 7.52 12.69 -7.75
CA ALA A 161 7.06 11.44 -8.35
C ALA A 161 6.59 10.45 -7.28
N VAL A 162 7.37 10.22 -6.21
CA VAL A 162 6.98 9.33 -5.12
C VAL A 162 5.73 9.84 -4.40
N LEU A 163 5.62 11.14 -4.14
CA LEU A 163 4.41 11.74 -3.56
C LEU A 163 3.21 11.61 -4.50
N GLY A 164 3.41 11.79 -5.82
CA GLY A 164 2.40 11.54 -6.85
C GLY A 164 1.91 10.09 -6.85
N GLY A 165 2.82 9.13 -6.70
CA GLY A 165 2.49 7.73 -6.50
C GLY A 165 1.66 7.48 -5.24
N ALA A 166 2.05 8.07 -4.11
CA ALA A 166 1.31 7.99 -2.86
C ALA A 166 -0.10 8.58 -2.96
N MET A 167 -0.25 9.72 -3.65
CA MET A 167 -1.55 10.32 -3.95
C MET A 167 -2.39 9.43 -4.85
N SER A 168 -1.79 8.81 -5.86
CA SER A 168 -2.47 7.87 -6.76
C SER A 168 -3.04 6.67 -5.99
N TYR A 169 -2.30 6.09 -5.06
CA TYR A 169 -2.82 5.04 -4.17
C TYR A 169 -4.01 5.49 -3.33
N ALA A 170 -3.94 6.71 -2.78
CA ALA A 170 -5.05 7.27 -2.02
C ALA A 170 -6.33 7.39 -2.85
N MET A 171 -6.20 7.89 -4.09
CA MET A 171 -7.31 7.97 -5.04
C MET A 171 -7.81 6.59 -5.47
N ALA A 172 -6.91 5.62 -5.68
CA ALA A 172 -7.28 4.25 -5.99
C ALA A 172 -8.18 3.63 -4.90
N GLY A 173 -7.86 3.85 -3.61
CA GLY A 173 -8.70 3.37 -2.51
C GLY A 173 -10.12 3.95 -2.52
N VAL A 174 -10.28 5.22 -2.88
CA VAL A 174 -11.59 5.87 -3.05
C VAL A 174 -12.33 5.30 -4.26
N CYS A 175 -11.64 5.21 -5.41
CA CYS A 175 -12.21 4.70 -6.65
C CYS A 175 -12.63 3.23 -6.52
N ALA A 176 -11.81 2.38 -5.91
CA ALA A 176 -12.14 0.98 -5.67
C ALA A 176 -13.46 0.85 -4.91
N ARG A 177 -13.64 1.66 -3.87
CA ARG A 177 -14.83 1.64 -3.04
C ARG A 177 -16.08 2.15 -3.77
N LYS A 178 -15.94 3.16 -4.63
CA LYS A 178 -17.06 3.75 -5.38
C LYS A 178 -17.46 2.95 -6.61
N LEU A 179 -16.48 2.44 -7.34
CA LEU A 179 -16.68 1.90 -8.69
C LEU A 179 -16.81 0.38 -8.71
N LEU A 180 -16.27 -0.31 -7.69
CA LEU A 180 -16.27 -1.76 -7.61
C LEU A 180 -16.98 -2.32 -6.35
N PRO A 181 -18.13 -1.73 -5.93
CA PRO A 181 -18.84 -2.23 -4.76
C PRO A 181 -19.34 -3.67 -5.02
N GLY A 182 -19.12 -4.55 -4.03
CA GLY A 182 -19.63 -5.93 -4.09
C GLY A 182 -18.91 -6.86 -5.07
N GLN A 183 -17.89 -6.40 -5.80
CA GLN A 183 -17.10 -7.29 -6.64
C GLN A 183 -16.28 -8.27 -5.79
N PRO A 184 -16.23 -9.57 -6.17
CA PRO A 184 -15.33 -10.51 -5.51
C PRO A 184 -13.88 -10.02 -5.54
N PRO A 185 -13.11 -10.12 -4.44
CA PRO A 185 -11.72 -9.67 -4.39
C PRO A 185 -10.85 -10.20 -5.51
N GLN A 186 -11.02 -11.46 -5.88
CA GLN A 186 -10.28 -12.12 -6.97
C GLN A 186 -10.56 -11.47 -8.32
N LEU A 187 -11.82 -11.20 -8.60
CA LEU A 187 -12.24 -10.58 -9.86
C LEU A 187 -11.82 -9.12 -9.95
N ALA A 188 -11.99 -8.37 -8.85
CA ALA A 188 -11.55 -6.97 -8.78
C ALA A 188 -10.04 -6.85 -8.98
N ALA A 189 -9.24 -7.72 -8.35
CA ALA A 189 -7.79 -7.75 -8.50
C ALA A 189 -7.36 -8.20 -9.91
N ALA A 190 -7.94 -9.28 -10.47
CA ALA A 190 -7.64 -9.76 -11.81
C ALA A 190 -7.96 -8.69 -12.87
N GLY A 191 -9.16 -8.09 -12.81
CA GLY A 191 -9.57 -7.04 -13.75
C GLY A 191 -8.69 -5.79 -13.66
N MET A 192 -8.37 -5.33 -12.46
CA MET A 192 -7.44 -4.22 -12.23
C MET A 192 -6.04 -4.51 -12.83
N LEU A 193 -5.48 -5.70 -12.59
CA LEU A 193 -4.18 -6.07 -13.15
C LEU A 193 -4.22 -6.26 -14.66
N THR A 194 -5.37 -6.67 -15.23
CA THR A 194 -5.56 -6.66 -16.69
C THR A 194 -5.42 -5.25 -17.24
N GLY A 195 -6.11 -4.27 -16.64
CA GLY A 195 -5.97 -2.87 -17.02
C GLY A 195 -4.54 -2.36 -16.91
N ALA A 196 -3.83 -2.71 -15.83
CA ALA A 196 -2.42 -2.36 -15.66
C ALA A 196 -1.52 -3.02 -16.70
N THR A 197 -1.73 -4.30 -16.99
CA THR A 197 -0.93 -5.08 -17.96
C THR A 197 -1.10 -4.55 -19.38
N LEU A 198 -2.32 -4.20 -19.78
CA LEU A 198 -2.60 -3.60 -21.10
C LEU A 198 -1.82 -2.31 -21.35
N VAL A 199 -1.49 -1.58 -20.30
CA VAL A 199 -0.71 -0.34 -20.40
C VAL A 199 0.78 -0.62 -20.22
N MET A 200 1.17 -1.43 -19.24
CA MET A 200 2.58 -1.62 -18.89
C MET A 200 3.35 -2.48 -19.87
N LEU A 201 2.73 -3.52 -20.48
CA LEU A 201 3.43 -4.33 -21.48
C LEU A 201 3.87 -3.51 -22.69
N PRO A 202 2.99 -2.75 -23.39
CA PRO A 202 3.44 -1.93 -24.50
C PRO A 202 4.36 -0.80 -24.06
N ALA A 203 4.15 -0.19 -22.88
CA ALA A 203 5.02 0.87 -22.39
C ALA A 203 6.46 0.37 -22.13
N ALA A 204 6.61 -0.76 -21.44
CA ALA A 204 7.92 -1.38 -21.22
C ALA A 204 8.60 -1.78 -22.53
N TRP A 205 7.84 -2.40 -23.45
CA TRP A 205 8.37 -2.80 -24.76
C TRP A 205 8.91 -1.62 -25.58
N ILE A 206 8.16 -0.52 -25.61
CA ILE A 206 8.54 0.65 -26.43
C ILE A 206 9.75 1.36 -25.83
N VAL A 207 9.85 1.45 -24.48
CA VAL A 207 10.86 2.27 -23.81
C VAL A 207 12.11 1.47 -23.45
N GLU A 208 11.96 0.23 -23.00
CA GLU A 208 13.05 -0.60 -22.44
C GLU A 208 13.29 -1.88 -23.24
N GLY A 209 12.41 -2.21 -24.18
CA GLY A 209 12.52 -3.41 -25.02
C GLY A 209 11.64 -4.57 -24.55
N PRO A 210 11.73 -5.75 -25.22
CA PRO A 210 10.88 -6.90 -24.94
C PRO A 210 11.15 -7.47 -23.55
N LEU A 211 10.08 -7.94 -22.88
CA LEU A 211 10.23 -8.71 -21.66
C LEU A 211 11.00 -9.99 -21.92
N THR A 212 12.03 -10.24 -21.12
CA THR A 212 12.84 -11.46 -21.15
C THR A 212 12.78 -12.20 -19.83
N LEU A 213 13.00 -13.51 -19.87
CA LEU A 213 13.24 -14.37 -18.71
C LEU A 213 14.69 -14.88 -18.67
N ASP A 214 15.51 -14.44 -19.61
CA ASP A 214 16.96 -14.66 -19.57
C ASP A 214 17.59 -13.67 -18.60
N LEU A 215 17.44 -13.96 -17.32
CA LEU A 215 17.79 -13.11 -16.18
C LEU A 215 18.48 -13.95 -15.11
N ALA A 216 19.26 -13.30 -14.27
CA ALA A 216 19.89 -13.94 -13.12
C ALA A 216 18.85 -14.61 -12.21
N PRO A 217 19.17 -15.77 -11.59
CA PRO A 217 18.24 -16.46 -10.69
C PRO A 217 17.70 -15.59 -9.57
N ALA A 218 18.52 -14.68 -9.03
CA ALA A 218 18.10 -13.74 -7.98
C ALA A 218 16.99 -12.80 -8.48
N THR A 219 17.12 -12.29 -9.70
CA THR A 219 16.11 -11.43 -10.35
C THR A 219 14.82 -12.19 -10.62
N LEU A 220 14.92 -13.44 -11.10
CA LEU A 220 13.73 -14.29 -11.32
C LEU A 220 12.99 -14.58 -10.01
N VAL A 221 13.71 -14.87 -8.92
CA VAL A 221 13.12 -15.06 -7.58
C VAL A 221 12.48 -13.77 -7.09
N ALA A 222 13.11 -12.63 -7.29
CA ALA A 222 12.56 -11.33 -6.94
C ALA A 222 11.26 -11.05 -7.72
N ILE A 223 11.24 -11.29 -9.05
CA ILE A 223 10.06 -11.17 -9.90
C ILE A 223 8.94 -12.09 -9.39
N ALA A 224 9.24 -13.37 -9.14
CA ALA A 224 8.26 -14.32 -8.63
C ALA A 224 7.68 -13.84 -7.29
N TYR A 225 8.52 -13.38 -6.37
CA TYR A 225 8.06 -12.87 -5.07
C TYR A 225 7.15 -11.66 -5.22
N TYR A 226 7.60 -10.59 -5.89
CA TYR A 226 6.79 -9.38 -5.95
C TYR A 226 5.55 -9.53 -6.84
N ALA A 227 5.55 -10.42 -7.83
CA ALA A 227 4.36 -10.69 -8.64
C ALA A 227 3.35 -11.59 -7.90
N LEU A 228 3.79 -12.72 -7.34
CA LEU A 228 2.89 -13.72 -6.78
C LEU A 228 2.46 -13.37 -5.35
N ALA A 229 3.43 -13.08 -4.48
CA ALA A 229 3.15 -12.81 -3.06
C ALA A 229 2.73 -11.34 -2.84
N ALA A 230 3.59 -10.39 -3.24
CA ALA A 230 3.37 -8.98 -2.94
C ALA A 230 2.41 -8.27 -3.93
N THR A 231 1.87 -8.97 -4.94
CA THR A 231 0.84 -8.43 -5.82
C THR A 231 -0.38 -9.34 -5.87
N ALA A 232 -0.30 -10.56 -6.38
CA ALA A 232 -1.50 -11.41 -6.53
C ALA A 232 -2.16 -11.72 -5.16
N LEU A 233 -1.42 -12.31 -4.22
CA LEU A 233 -1.93 -12.60 -2.88
C LEU A 233 -2.26 -11.33 -2.10
N ALA A 234 -1.40 -10.32 -2.17
CA ALA A 234 -1.59 -9.05 -1.48
C ALA A 234 -2.89 -8.35 -1.89
N TYR A 235 -3.25 -8.35 -3.18
CA TYR A 235 -4.50 -7.71 -3.62
C TYR A 235 -5.76 -8.46 -3.19
N LEU A 236 -5.69 -9.76 -2.97
CA LEU A 236 -6.80 -10.48 -2.33
C LEU A 236 -7.05 -9.96 -0.91
N LEU A 237 -5.98 -9.75 -0.14
CA LEU A 237 -6.06 -9.14 1.20
C LEU A 237 -6.51 -7.68 1.11
N TYR A 238 -5.97 -6.91 0.18
CA TYR A 238 -6.32 -5.49 -0.05
C TYR A 238 -7.84 -5.30 -0.23
N TYR A 239 -8.45 -6.00 -1.17
CA TYR A 239 -9.90 -5.87 -1.43
C TYR A 239 -10.75 -6.40 -0.27
N ARG A 240 -10.29 -7.42 0.45
CA ARG A 240 -10.97 -7.91 1.66
C ARG A 240 -10.92 -6.86 2.77
N VAL A 241 -9.76 -6.28 3.04
CA VAL A 241 -9.60 -5.20 4.03
C VAL A 241 -10.41 -3.97 3.63
N LEU A 242 -10.41 -3.59 2.34
CA LEU A 242 -11.23 -2.50 1.81
C LEU A 242 -12.72 -2.71 2.13
N GLY A 243 -13.21 -3.92 1.93
CA GLY A 243 -14.60 -4.29 2.23
C GLY A 243 -14.93 -4.22 3.73
N MET A 244 -14.02 -4.70 4.58
CA MET A 244 -14.21 -4.75 6.04
C MET A 244 -14.03 -3.40 6.73
N ALA A 245 -12.96 -2.67 6.37
CA ALA A 245 -12.50 -1.51 7.12
C ALA A 245 -12.72 -0.16 6.41
N GLY A 246 -12.96 -0.16 5.11
CA GLY A 246 -13.08 1.06 4.31
C GLY A 246 -11.75 1.59 3.78
N SER A 247 -11.82 2.63 2.93
CA SER A 247 -10.67 3.12 2.17
C SER A 247 -9.61 3.77 3.05
N SER A 248 -9.97 4.73 3.89
CA SER A 248 -9.00 5.44 4.74
C SER A 248 -8.29 4.54 5.74
N ASN A 249 -8.99 3.53 6.28
CA ASN A 249 -8.39 2.58 7.21
C ASN A 249 -7.46 1.60 6.49
N LEU A 250 -7.79 1.19 5.26
CA LEU A 250 -6.90 0.38 4.43
C LEU A 250 -5.57 1.09 4.16
N MET A 251 -5.59 2.40 3.85
CA MET A 251 -4.37 3.16 3.57
C MET A 251 -3.39 3.23 4.75
N LEU A 252 -3.86 2.98 5.99
CA LEU A 252 -2.98 2.88 7.17
C LEU A 252 -1.97 1.73 7.08
N VAL A 253 -2.19 0.76 6.21
CA VAL A 253 -1.23 -0.33 5.96
C VAL A 253 0.13 0.22 5.53
N THR A 254 0.17 1.35 4.82
CA THR A 254 1.44 1.97 4.38
C THR A 254 2.32 2.44 5.54
N LEU A 255 1.71 2.77 6.69
CA LEU A 255 2.44 3.05 7.92
C LEU A 255 3.06 1.78 8.54
N LEU A 256 2.42 0.62 8.34
CA LEU A 256 2.93 -0.67 8.83
C LEU A 256 4.02 -1.25 7.92
N VAL A 257 4.03 -0.88 6.64
CA VAL A 257 5.03 -1.36 5.66
C VAL A 257 6.44 -0.94 6.05
N ALA A 258 6.63 0.30 6.50
CA ALA A 258 7.95 0.84 6.83
C ALA A 258 8.67 0.09 7.98
N PRO A 259 8.04 -0.19 9.14
CA PRO A 259 8.66 -1.02 10.17
C PRO A 259 9.08 -2.40 9.68
N VAL A 260 8.23 -3.02 8.86
CA VAL A 260 8.54 -4.34 8.29
C VAL A 260 9.76 -4.27 7.38
N ALA A 261 9.83 -3.26 6.50
CA ALA A 261 10.97 -3.07 5.62
C ALA A 261 12.27 -2.82 6.41
N ILE A 262 12.21 -2.04 7.50
CA ILE A 262 13.36 -1.76 8.38
C ILE A 262 13.82 -3.04 9.10
N LEU A 263 12.88 -3.79 9.70
CA LEU A 263 13.19 -5.02 10.44
C LEU A 263 13.77 -6.10 9.52
N LEU A 264 13.19 -6.27 8.34
CA LEU A 264 13.70 -7.22 7.35
C LEU A 264 15.06 -6.79 6.80
N GLY A 265 15.26 -5.50 6.54
CA GLY A 265 16.55 -4.97 6.10
C GLY A 265 17.65 -5.21 7.15
N ALA A 266 17.36 -4.92 8.41
CA ALA A 266 18.28 -5.18 9.51
C ALA A 266 18.62 -6.67 9.66
N TRP A 267 17.60 -7.54 9.61
CA TRP A 267 17.79 -8.99 9.73
C TRP A 267 18.58 -9.61 8.57
N LEU A 268 18.33 -9.16 7.32
CA LEU A 268 19.01 -9.69 6.13
C LEU A 268 20.46 -9.21 6.00
N ARG A 269 20.81 -8.09 6.65
CA ARG A 269 22.14 -7.47 6.57
C ARG A 269 22.94 -7.56 7.88
N ASP A 270 22.42 -8.26 8.91
CA ASP A 270 22.97 -8.30 10.26
C ASP A 270 23.26 -6.89 10.84
N GLU A 271 22.45 -5.88 10.46
CA GLU A 271 22.60 -4.51 10.92
C GLU A 271 21.88 -4.31 12.25
N THR A 272 22.54 -3.67 13.21
CA THR A 272 21.90 -3.25 14.46
C THR A 272 20.94 -2.09 14.19
N LEU A 273 19.73 -2.20 14.74
CA LEU A 273 18.75 -1.12 14.64
C LEU A 273 19.25 0.11 15.41
N ARG A 274 19.13 1.28 14.80
CA ARG A 274 19.43 2.55 15.47
C ARG A 274 18.47 2.77 16.65
N PRO A 275 18.91 3.37 17.77
CA PRO A 275 18.02 3.67 18.89
C PRO A 275 16.77 4.45 18.50
N ALA A 276 16.86 5.36 17.51
CA ALA A 276 15.75 6.10 16.96
C ALA A 276 14.65 5.19 16.35
N ALA A 277 15.01 4.02 15.82
CA ALA A 277 14.03 3.08 15.27
C ALA A 277 13.06 2.57 16.34
N TYR A 278 13.54 2.25 17.54
CA TYR A 278 12.69 1.83 18.65
C TYR A 278 11.74 2.93 19.11
N GLY A 279 12.22 4.19 19.21
CA GLY A 279 11.40 5.35 19.50
C GLY A 279 10.33 5.59 18.42
N GLY A 280 10.72 5.46 17.16
CA GLY A 280 9.82 5.55 16.00
C GLY A 280 8.74 4.47 16.01
N PHE A 281 9.09 3.22 16.32
CA PHE A 281 8.12 2.12 16.43
C PHE A 281 7.15 2.32 17.59
N ALA A 282 7.62 2.84 18.74
CA ALA A 282 6.75 3.18 19.86
C ALA A 282 5.75 4.29 19.49
N LEU A 283 6.22 5.34 18.80
CA LEU A 283 5.38 6.44 18.32
C LEU A 283 4.36 5.98 17.28
N LEU A 284 4.77 5.11 16.35
CA LEU A 284 3.86 4.49 15.39
C LEU A 284 2.80 3.63 16.08
N ALA A 285 3.21 2.78 17.04
CA ALA A 285 2.29 1.97 17.81
C ALA A 285 1.26 2.83 18.55
N LEU A 286 1.70 3.93 19.16
CA LEU A 286 0.81 4.92 19.80
C LEU A 286 -0.17 5.53 18.78
N GLY A 287 0.30 5.92 17.60
CA GLY A 287 -0.54 6.42 16.51
C GLY A 287 -1.62 5.42 16.10
N LEU A 288 -1.26 4.15 15.92
CA LEU A 288 -2.20 3.08 15.57
C LEU A 288 -3.20 2.79 16.69
N LEU A 289 -2.77 2.84 17.96
CA LEU A 289 -3.65 2.70 19.12
C LEU A 289 -4.66 3.85 19.20
N VAL A 290 -4.25 5.08 18.92
CA VAL A 290 -5.15 6.24 18.83
C VAL A 290 -6.14 6.04 17.68
N LEU A 291 -5.70 5.57 16.52
CA LEU A 291 -6.56 5.28 15.35
C LEU A 291 -7.61 4.20 15.64
N ASP A 292 -7.22 3.10 16.28
CA ASP A 292 -8.14 2.00 16.61
C ASP A 292 -9.27 2.43 17.55
N GLY A 293 -8.98 3.35 18.47
CA GLY A 293 -9.96 3.95 19.38
C GLY A 293 -10.56 3.01 20.42
N ARG A 294 -10.07 1.76 20.53
CA ARG A 294 -10.49 0.81 21.59
C ARG A 294 -10.11 1.34 22.96
N ILE A 295 -8.94 1.95 23.11
CA ILE A 295 -8.47 2.55 24.34
C ILE A 295 -9.46 3.61 24.85
N TRP A 296 -9.98 4.47 23.98
CA TRP A 296 -10.97 5.48 24.34
C TRP A 296 -12.29 4.89 24.85
N ARG A 297 -12.67 3.73 24.33
CA ARG A 297 -13.86 3.00 24.83
C ARG A 297 -13.61 2.39 26.19
N LEU A 298 -12.41 1.83 26.44
CA LEU A 298 -12.02 1.30 27.74
C LEU A 298 -11.94 2.40 28.78
N VAL A 299 -11.28 3.52 28.49
CA VAL A 299 -11.18 4.67 29.41
C VAL A 299 -12.56 5.27 29.75
N LYS A 300 -13.45 5.40 28.74
CA LYS A 300 -14.83 5.84 28.98
C LYS A 300 -15.61 4.87 29.87
N HIS A 301 -15.41 3.57 29.69
CA HIS A 301 -16.08 2.55 30.49
C HIS A 301 -15.63 2.58 31.93
N TRP A 302 -14.34 2.75 32.19
CA TRP A 302 -13.78 2.92 33.56
C TRP A 302 -14.24 4.23 34.20
N GLY A 303 -14.22 5.35 33.48
CA GLY A 303 -14.71 6.64 34.01
C GLY A 303 -16.22 6.68 34.31
N SER A 304 -17.01 5.83 33.63
CA SER A 304 -18.45 5.72 33.93
C SER A 304 -18.75 4.78 35.10
N GLN A 305 -17.88 3.83 35.41
CA GLN A 305 -18.04 2.97 36.59
C GLN A 305 -17.63 3.72 37.88
N GLY A 306 -16.61 4.57 37.84
CA GLY A 306 -16.18 5.40 38.98
C GLY A 306 -17.22 6.46 39.39
N LYS A 307 -18.12 6.86 38.47
CA LYS A 307 -19.23 7.79 38.79
C LYS A 307 -20.51 7.11 39.30
N ARG A 308 -20.57 5.78 39.34
CA ARG A 308 -21.70 5.03 39.87
C ARG A 308 -21.45 4.50 41.31
N SER A 309 -20.22 4.68 41.80
CA SER A 309 -19.79 4.25 43.16
C SER A 309 -19.61 5.39 44.15
N THR A 310 -19.97 6.62 43.80
CA THR A 310 -20.10 7.80 44.64
C THR A 310 -21.55 8.32 44.60
#